data_8fa34158baad158e76dfd7bed4d21868
#
_entry.id   8fa34158baad158e76dfd7bed4d21868
#
_cell.length_a   1.000
_cell.length_b   1.000
_cell.length_c   1.000
_cell.angle_alpha   90.00
_cell.angle_beta   90.00
_cell.angle_gamma   90.00
#
_symmetry.space_group_name_H-M   'P 1'
#
loop_
_entity.id
_entity.type
_entity.pdbx_description
1 polymer ?
#
loop_
_entity_poly.entity_id
_entity_poly.type
_entity_poly.pdbx_seq_one_letter_code
_entity_poly.pdbx_strand_id
1 'polypeptide(L)'
;FKRKTRKIISVLAGEASAAFSVAHGQPAAFDARVCVLPNEKLVVDYFRWRHEDAHRNALNAHCYWMLRKKGESVSRATDAVSGLTRAQKHDLLFENSINFNELPAWQKRGFGVYFQTTLKEGFNPQTGENGQVERQILHTDFELPLGDDYGAFVLERIV
;
A
#
# COMPACT_ATOMS: atom_id res chain seq x y z
N PHE A 1 17.09 5.98 16.85
CA PHE A 1 16.68 4.79 17.65
C PHE A 1 17.84 3.86 18.05
N LYS A 2 19.10 4.16 17.66
CA LYS A 2 20.31 3.36 17.98
C LYS A 2 20.09 1.86 17.76
N ARG A 3 19.40 1.47 16.65
CA ARG A 3 19.11 0.07 16.24
C ARG A 3 18.34 -0.79 17.26
N LYS A 4 17.61 -0.18 18.21
CA LYS A 4 16.81 -0.95 19.18
C LYS A 4 15.46 -1.32 18.54
N THR A 5 15.37 -2.55 18.02
CA THR A 5 14.18 -3.09 17.34
C THR A 5 12.88 -2.89 18.14
N ARG A 6 12.90 -3.17 19.45
CA ARG A 6 11.71 -2.98 20.30
C ARG A 6 11.22 -1.54 20.30
N LYS A 7 12.15 -0.55 20.31
CA LYS A 7 11.79 0.87 20.29
C LYS A 7 11.21 1.27 18.94
N ILE A 8 11.76 0.75 17.84
CA ILE A 8 11.22 1.00 16.49
C ILE A 8 9.78 0.48 16.42
N ILE A 9 9.57 -0.78 16.80
CA ILE A 9 8.24 -1.42 16.77
C ILE A 9 7.23 -0.64 17.62
N SER A 10 7.56 -0.32 18.87
CA SER A 10 6.61 0.35 19.77
C SER A 10 6.27 1.76 19.32
N VAL A 11 7.24 2.53 18.83
CA VAL A 11 7.02 3.89 18.36
C VAL A 11 6.19 3.88 17.08
N LEU A 12 6.53 3.06 16.09
CA LEU A 12 5.77 3.00 14.83
C LEU A 12 4.32 2.53 15.06
N ALA A 13 4.11 1.50 15.88
CA ALA A 13 2.76 1.04 16.21
C ALA A 13 1.97 2.10 16.97
N GLY A 14 2.59 2.77 17.94
CA GLY A 14 1.97 3.84 18.72
C GLY A 14 1.60 5.05 17.86
N GLU A 15 2.50 5.55 17.05
CA GLU A 15 2.26 6.67 16.14
C GLU A 15 1.15 6.36 15.12
N ALA A 16 1.21 5.19 14.50
CA ALA A 16 0.16 4.77 13.54
C ALA A 16 -1.21 4.67 14.23
N SER A 17 -1.27 4.09 15.43
CA SER A 17 -2.51 3.94 16.19
C SER A 17 -3.08 5.31 16.57
N ALA A 18 -2.25 6.22 17.09
CA ALA A 18 -2.67 7.55 17.50
C ALA A 18 -3.13 8.38 16.30
N ALA A 19 -2.34 8.47 15.24
CA ALA A 19 -2.65 9.24 14.05
C ALA A 19 -3.94 8.76 13.38
N PHE A 20 -4.10 7.46 13.23
CA PHE A 20 -5.31 6.88 12.63
C PHE A 20 -6.55 7.09 13.51
N SER A 21 -6.43 6.89 14.84
CA SER A 21 -7.55 7.10 15.77
C SER A 21 -8.05 8.55 15.73
N VAL A 22 -7.14 9.51 15.66
CA VAL A 22 -7.51 10.93 15.55
C VAL A 22 -8.20 11.21 14.21
N ALA A 23 -7.66 10.71 13.11
CA ALA A 23 -8.22 10.93 11.77
C ALA A 23 -9.57 10.22 11.58
N HIS A 24 -9.74 9.03 12.16
CA HIS A 24 -10.96 8.22 12.04
C HIS A 24 -12.05 8.58 13.05
N GLY A 25 -11.69 9.29 14.14
CA GLY A 25 -12.61 9.67 15.22
C GLY A 25 -13.01 8.52 16.15
N GLN A 26 -12.35 7.37 16.06
CA GLN A 26 -12.58 6.21 16.92
C GLN A 26 -11.25 5.51 17.24
N PRO A 27 -11.13 4.84 18.41
CA PRO A 27 -9.94 4.11 18.76
C PRO A 27 -9.59 3.03 17.75
N ALA A 28 -8.33 3.01 17.33
CA ALA A 28 -7.77 1.97 16.48
C ALA A 28 -6.39 1.56 17.02
N ALA A 29 -6.03 0.30 16.84
CA ALA A 29 -4.76 -0.25 17.27
C ALA A 29 -4.05 -0.92 16.07
N PHE A 30 -2.75 -0.65 15.94
CA PHE A 30 -1.87 -1.26 14.96
C PHE A 30 -0.76 -2.03 15.68
N ASP A 31 -0.33 -3.14 15.09
CA ASP A 31 0.92 -3.80 15.43
C ASP A 31 2.02 -3.41 14.44
N ALA A 32 3.26 -3.59 14.84
CA ALA A 32 4.41 -3.43 13.96
C ALA A 32 5.36 -4.61 14.11
N ARG A 33 5.98 -5.02 13.01
CA ARG A 33 6.95 -6.13 12.97
C ARG A 33 8.16 -5.72 12.17
N VAL A 34 9.31 -6.28 12.52
CA VAL A 34 10.55 -6.13 11.76
C VAL A 34 10.88 -7.47 11.12
N CYS A 35 11.03 -7.45 9.79
CA CYS A 35 11.51 -8.58 9.03
C CYS A 35 12.96 -8.26 8.58
N VAL A 36 13.92 -9.08 9.02
CA VAL A 36 15.32 -8.94 8.62
C VAL A 36 15.57 -9.86 7.44
N LEU A 37 15.96 -9.29 6.31
CA LEU A 37 16.23 -10.02 5.08
C LEU A 37 17.72 -9.88 4.73
N PRO A 38 18.38 -10.97 4.25
CA PRO A 38 19.83 -11.01 4.11
C PRO A 38 20.39 -10.21 2.93
N ASN A 39 19.57 -9.87 1.94
CA ASN A 39 20.00 -9.11 0.77
C ASN A 39 18.83 -8.37 0.12
N GLU A 40 19.16 -7.43 -0.75
CA GLU A 40 18.20 -6.57 -1.47
C GLU A 40 17.22 -7.36 -2.34
N LYS A 41 17.69 -8.43 -3.00
CA LYS A 41 16.82 -9.30 -3.79
C LYS A 41 15.67 -9.85 -2.98
N LEU A 42 15.93 -10.35 -1.77
CA LEU A 42 14.89 -10.87 -0.89
C LEU A 42 13.98 -9.76 -0.33
N VAL A 43 14.49 -8.53 -0.20
CA VAL A 43 13.65 -7.38 0.13
C VAL A 43 12.68 -7.10 -1.02
N VAL A 44 13.16 -7.05 -2.26
CA VAL A 44 12.29 -6.89 -3.45
C VAL A 44 11.27 -8.01 -3.54
N ASP A 45 11.69 -9.28 -3.39
CA ASP A 45 10.81 -10.45 -3.44
C ASP A 45 9.72 -10.39 -2.35
N TYR A 46 10.07 -9.93 -1.14
CA TYR A 46 9.12 -9.74 -0.05
C TYR A 46 8.07 -8.66 -0.37
N PHE A 47 8.49 -7.50 -0.91
CA PHE A 47 7.57 -6.45 -1.31
C PHE A 47 6.66 -6.89 -2.46
N ARG A 48 7.19 -7.60 -3.47
CA ARG A 48 6.39 -8.18 -4.56
C ARG A 48 5.34 -9.15 -4.02
N TRP A 49 5.74 -10.06 -3.15
CA TRP A 49 4.81 -10.99 -2.51
C TRP A 49 3.70 -10.26 -1.75
N ARG A 50 4.04 -9.25 -0.95
CA ARG A 50 3.06 -8.44 -0.22
C ARG A 50 2.09 -7.70 -1.15
N HIS A 51 2.61 -7.16 -2.23
CA HIS A 51 1.83 -6.45 -3.25
C HIS A 51 0.83 -7.37 -3.96
N GLU A 52 1.27 -8.55 -4.38
CA GLU A 52 0.42 -9.58 -4.98
C GLU A 52 -0.62 -10.12 -4.00
N ASP A 53 -0.24 -10.30 -2.74
CA ASP A 53 -1.14 -10.73 -1.67
C ASP A 53 -2.23 -9.68 -1.41
N ALA A 54 -1.86 -8.40 -1.37
CA ALA A 54 -2.82 -7.30 -1.25
C ALA A 54 -3.84 -7.31 -2.40
N HIS A 55 -3.39 -7.52 -3.63
CA HIS A 55 -4.27 -7.61 -4.79
C HIS A 55 -5.25 -8.80 -4.71
N ARG A 56 -4.78 -9.98 -4.27
CA ARG A 56 -5.64 -11.16 -4.05
C ARG A 56 -6.68 -10.91 -2.94
N ASN A 57 -6.24 -10.31 -1.85
CA ASN A 57 -7.11 -9.99 -0.73
C ASN A 57 -8.14 -8.92 -1.08
N ALA A 58 -7.76 -7.92 -1.88
CA ALA A 58 -8.68 -6.92 -2.40
C ALA A 58 -9.80 -7.56 -3.25
N LEU A 59 -9.45 -8.46 -4.18
CA LEU A 59 -10.44 -9.17 -4.98
C LEU A 59 -11.42 -9.98 -4.12
N ASN A 60 -10.91 -10.70 -3.12
CA ASN A 60 -11.74 -11.43 -2.16
C ASN A 60 -12.67 -10.49 -1.38
N ALA A 61 -12.13 -9.37 -0.89
CA ALA A 61 -12.90 -8.40 -0.12
C ALA A 61 -14.01 -7.76 -0.96
N HIS A 62 -13.73 -7.42 -2.22
CA HIS A 62 -14.75 -6.87 -3.12
C HIS A 62 -15.89 -7.84 -3.36
N CYS A 63 -15.62 -9.13 -3.61
CA CYS A 63 -16.66 -10.17 -3.72
C CYS A 63 -17.47 -10.29 -2.43
N TYR A 64 -16.79 -10.43 -1.29
CA TYR A 64 -17.42 -10.57 0.01
C TYR A 64 -18.34 -9.39 0.34
N TRP A 65 -17.81 -8.16 0.26
CA TRP A 65 -18.58 -6.97 0.61
C TRP A 65 -19.70 -6.67 -0.38
N MET A 66 -19.55 -7.01 -1.66
CA MET A 66 -20.62 -6.94 -2.64
C MET A 66 -21.80 -7.85 -2.21
N LEU A 67 -21.54 -9.10 -1.85
CA LEU A 67 -22.55 -10.04 -1.36
C LEU A 67 -23.18 -9.54 -0.05
N ARG A 68 -22.38 -9.01 0.88
CA ARG A 68 -22.87 -8.42 2.13
C ARG A 68 -23.81 -7.24 1.89
N LYS A 69 -23.50 -6.37 0.94
CA LYS A 69 -24.35 -5.24 0.55
C LYS A 69 -25.67 -5.68 -0.11
N LYS A 70 -25.70 -6.87 -0.70
CA LYS A 70 -26.91 -7.50 -1.24
C LYS A 70 -27.78 -8.19 -0.17
N GLY A 71 -27.36 -8.18 1.10
CA GLY A 71 -28.10 -8.75 2.21
C GLY A 71 -27.70 -10.18 2.58
N GLU A 72 -26.69 -10.76 1.92
CA GLU A 72 -26.20 -12.09 2.31
C GLU A 72 -25.63 -12.07 3.74
N SER A 73 -25.85 -13.15 4.48
CA SER A 73 -25.25 -13.31 5.81
C SER A 73 -23.72 -13.43 5.74
N VAL A 74 -23.03 -13.23 6.87
CA VAL A 74 -21.57 -13.42 6.98
C VAL A 74 -21.17 -14.81 6.48
N SER A 75 -21.85 -15.86 6.96
CA SER A 75 -21.55 -17.24 6.57
C SER A 75 -21.74 -17.44 5.07
N ARG A 76 -22.92 -17.10 4.52
CA ARG A 76 -23.21 -17.27 3.11
C ARG A 76 -22.25 -16.51 2.21
N ALA A 77 -21.91 -15.26 2.54
CA ALA A 77 -20.94 -14.47 1.77
C ALA A 77 -19.53 -15.09 1.80
N THR A 78 -19.13 -15.61 2.97
CA THR A 78 -17.84 -16.31 3.13
C THR A 78 -17.81 -17.60 2.31
N ASP A 79 -18.83 -18.43 2.43
CA ASP A 79 -18.94 -19.72 1.73
C ASP A 79 -18.98 -19.52 0.20
N ALA A 80 -19.72 -18.52 -0.26
CA ALA A 80 -19.83 -18.20 -1.68
C ALA A 80 -18.51 -17.74 -2.31
N VAL A 81 -17.62 -17.07 -1.56
CA VAL A 81 -16.31 -16.63 -2.06
C VAL A 81 -15.23 -17.69 -1.85
N SER A 82 -15.42 -18.57 -0.86
CA SER A 82 -14.49 -19.64 -0.54
C SER A 82 -14.40 -20.63 -1.70
N GLY A 83 -13.20 -21.01 -2.06
CA GLY A 83 -12.95 -21.98 -3.14
C GLY A 83 -13.09 -21.44 -4.57
N LEU A 84 -13.57 -20.20 -4.78
CA LEU A 84 -13.60 -19.62 -6.12
C LEU A 84 -12.20 -19.32 -6.61
N THR A 85 -11.95 -19.66 -7.87
CA THR A 85 -10.75 -19.24 -8.60
C THR A 85 -10.74 -17.74 -8.84
N ARG A 86 -9.58 -17.19 -9.20
CA ARG A 86 -9.46 -15.78 -9.56
C ARG A 86 -10.42 -15.38 -10.68
N ALA A 87 -10.53 -16.20 -11.73
CA ALA A 87 -11.44 -15.95 -12.86
C ALA A 87 -12.90 -15.89 -12.37
N GLN A 88 -13.35 -16.89 -11.64
CA GLN A 88 -14.72 -16.93 -11.10
C GLN A 88 -15.05 -15.73 -10.19
N LYS A 89 -14.07 -15.19 -9.45
CA LYS A 89 -14.26 -13.97 -8.66
C LYS A 89 -14.44 -12.73 -9.52
N HIS A 90 -13.69 -12.63 -10.63
CA HIS A 90 -13.89 -11.56 -11.61
C HIS A 90 -15.27 -11.67 -12.27
N ASP A 91 -15.68 -12.88 -12.67
CA ASP A 91 -16.99 -13.12 -13.27
C ASP A 91 -18.12 -12.74 -12.29
N LEU A 92 -18.01 -13.18 -11.03
CA LEU A 92 -18.97 -12.84 -9.97
C LEU A 92 -19.12 -11.32 -9.76
N LEU A 93 -18.03 -10.56 -9.79
CA LEU A 93 -18.09 -9.10 -9.70
C LEU A 93 -18.69 -8.47 -10.95
N PHE A 94 -18.28 -8.97 -12.13
CA PHE A 94 -18.75 -8.45 -13.42
C PHE A 94 -20.25 -8.64 -13.61
N GLU A 95 -20.81 -9.82 -13.25
CA GLU A 95 -22.25 -10.10 -13.21
C GLU A 95 -23.02 -9.12 -12.29
N ASN A 96 -22.32 -8.48 -11.37
CA ASN A 96 -22.85 -7.49 -10.44
C ASN A 96 -22.45 -6.05 -10.81
N SER A 97 -22.12 -5.82 -12.07
CA SER A 97 -21.74 -4.51 -12.63
C SER A 97 -20.50 -3.89 -11.98
N ILE A 98 -19.61 -4.71 -11.47
CA ILE A 98 -18.32 -4.29 -10.89
C ILE A 98 -17.19 -4.83 -11.76
N ASN A 99 -16.53 -3.98 -12.52
CA ASN A 99 -15.29 -4.35 -13.20
C ASN A 99 -14.10 -4.09 -12.26
N PHE A 100 -13.59 -5.16 -11.64
CA PHE A 100 -12.47 -5.06 -10.71
C PHE A 100 -11.20 -4.46 -11.36
N ASN A 101 -11.00 -4.65 -12.65
CA ASN A 101 -9.83 -4.11 -13.34
C ASN A 101 -9.86 -2.58 -13.45
N GLU A 102 -11.05 -1.99 -13.53
CA GLU A 102 -11.26 -0.54 -13.62
C GLU A 102 -11.19 0.19 -12.28
N LEU A 103 -11.16 -0.56 -11.17
CA LEU A 103 -11.01 0.06 -9.85
C LEU A 103 -9.63 0.75 -9.74
N PRO A 104 -9.55 1.85 -8.96
CA PRO A 104 -8.29 2.54 -8.71
C PRO A 104 -7.19 1.59 -8.20
N ALA A 105 -5.97 1.78 -8.64
CA ALA A 105 -4.84 0.90 -8.29
C ALA A 105 -4.65 0.78 -6.78
N TRP A 106 -4.76 1.88 -6.04
CA TRP A 106 -4.59 1.90 -4.59
C TRP A 106 -5.61 1.05 -3.83
N GLN A 107 -6.83 0.88 -4.35
CA GLN A 107 -7.85 0.00 -3.75
C GLN A 107 -7.54 -1.49 -3.94
N LYS A 108 -6.75 -1.81 -4.95
CA LYS A 108 -6.38 -3.19 -5.31
C LYS A 108 -5.08 -3.64 -4.67
N ARG A 109 -4.11 -2.73 -4.48
CA ARG A 109 -2.75 -3.08 -4.09
C ARG A 109 -2.05 -2.08 -3.18
N GLY A 110 -2.79 -1.06 -2.69
CA GLY A 110 -2.22 -0.03 -1.83
C GLY A 110 -1.59 1.11 -2.62
N PHE A 111 -0.91 1.98 -1.91
CA PHE A 111 -0.20 3.15 -2.44
C PHE A 111 1.19 3.24 -1.82
N GLY A 112 2.09 3.95 -2.47
CA GLY A 112 3.45 4.20 -2.00
C GLY A 112 3.60 5.58 -1.39
N VAL A 113 4.43 5.69 -0.34
CA VAL A 113 4.88 6.97 0.20
C VAL A 113 6.40 6.93 0.29
N TYR A 114 7.06 7.81 -0.45
CA TYR A 114 8.52 7.83 -0.54
C TYR A 114 9.04 9.23 -0.84
N PHE A 115 10.34 9.44 -0.61
CA PHE A 115 10.99 10.69 -0.99
C PHE A 115 11.29 10.72 -2.49
N GLN A 116 10.92 11.80 -3.14
CA GLN A 116 11.21 12.08 -4.53
C GLN A 116 12.03 13.36 -4.66
N THR A 117 13.10 13.32 -5.43
CA THR A 117 13.89 14.52 -5.73
C THR A 117 13.18 15.35 -6.79
N THR A 118 12.99 16.62 -6.51
CA THR A 118 12.42 17.59 -7.43
C THR A 118 13.33 18.80 -7.56
N LEU A 119 13.40 19.38 -8.75
CA LEU A 119 14.05 20.67 -8.97
C LEU A 119 13.05 21.78 -8.65
N LYS A 120 13.43 22.68 -7.77
CA LYS A 120 12.66 23.92 -7.47
C LYS A 120 13.51 25.14 -7.73
N GLU A 121 12.87 26.18 -8.26
CA GLU A 121 13.51 27.49 -8.33
C GLU A 121 13.76 28.00 -6.90
N GLY A 122 14.97 28.42 -6.65
CA GLY A 122 15.42 28.98 -5.39
C GLY A 122 16.19 30.25 -5.62
N PHE A 123 16.08 31.21 -4.71
CA PHE A 123 16.88 32.45 -4.71
C PHE A 123 18.07 32.29 -3.75
N ASN A 124 19.25 32.59 -4.20
CA ASN A 124 20.45 32.64 -3.38
C ASN A 124 20.63 34.07 -2.84
N PRO A 125 20.38 34.33 -1.56
CA PRO A 125 20.48 35.67 -0.97
C PRO A 125 21.94 36.20 -0.93
N GLN A 126 22.94 35.35 -1.08
CA GLN A 126 24.36 35.77 -1.05
C GLN A 126 24.85 36.22 -2.43
N THR A 127 24.35 35.60 -3.51
CA THR A 127 24.74 35.97 -4.88
C THR A 127 23.71 36.85 -5.59
N GLY A 128 22.46 36.90 -5.06
CA GLY A 128 21.36 37.61 -5.71
C GLY A 128 20.79 36.91 -6.95
N GLU A 129 21.19 35.67 -7.19
CA GLU A 129 20.81 34.92 -8.40
C GLU A 129 19.72 33.89 -8.11
N ASN A 130 18.84 33.67 -9.09
CA ASN A 130 17.92 32.55 -9.09
C ASN A 130 18.65 31.33 -9.66
N GLY A 131 18.43 30.18 -9.03
CA GLY A 131 19.01 28.91 -9.45
C GLY A 131 18.03 27.75 -9.18
N GLN A 132 18.31 26.62 -9.81
CA GLN A 132 17.57 25.39 -9.50
C GLN A 132 18.22 24.66 -8.34
N VAL A 133 17.42 24.28 -7.37
CA VAL A 133 17.86 23.55 -6.18
C VAL A 133 17.12 22.22 -6.10
N GLU A 134 17.85 21.13 -5.95
CA GLU A 134 17.27 19.82 -5.69
C GLU A 134 16.67 19.77 -4.27
N ARG A 135 15.44 19.36 -4.18
CA ARG A 135 14.75 19.12 -2.90
C ARG A 135 14.09 17.75 -2.88
N GLN A 136 14.24 17.07 -1.77
CA GLN A 136 13.48 15.86 -1.49
C GLN A 136 12.13 16.25 -0.92
N ILE A 137 11.06 15.82 -1.59
CA ILE A 137 9.68 15.97 -1.13
C ILE A 137 9.07 14.61 -0.87
N LEU A 138 8.19 14.53 0.13
CA LEU A 138 7.41 13.32 0.35
C LEU A 138 6.34 13.23 -0.74
N HIS A 139 6.39 12.16 -1.52
CA HIS A 139 5.45 11.88 -2.60
C HIS A 139 4.52 10.73 -2.21
N THR A 140 3.24 10.86 -2.54
CA THR A 140 2.25 9.78 -2.41
C THR A 140 1.85 9.31 -3.79
N ASP A 141 2.12 8.04 -4.09
CA ASP A 141 1.89 7.42 -5.38
C ASP A 141 0.73 6.41 -5.27
N PHE A 142 -0.39 6.72 -5.91
CA PHE A 142 -1.59 5.89 -5.94
C PHE A 142 -1.62 4.88 -7.09
N GLU A 143 -0.65 4.96 -8.01
CA GLU A 143 -0.59 4.17 -9.25
C GLU A 143 0.66 3.28 -9.30
N LEU A 144 0.97 2.61 -8.20
CA LEU A 144 2.12 1.71 -8.14
C LEU A 144 2.13 0.71 -9.32
N PRO A 145 3.28 0.46 -9.95
CA PRO A 145 3.41 -0.47 -11.05
C PRO A 145 3.09 -1.91 -10.64
N LEU A 146 3.07 -2.83 -11.58
CA LEU A 146 2.77 -4.25 -11.38
C LEU A 146 3.93 -5.15 -11.82
N GLY A 147 3.96 -6.36 -11.32
CA GLY A 147 4.88 -7.42 -11.78
C GLY A 147 6.35 -7.05 -11.62
N ASP A 148 7.10 -7.18 -12.70
CA ASP A 148 8.55 -6.91 -12.69
C ASP A 148 8.88 -5.42 -12.55
N ASP A 149 8.04 -4.55 -13.10
CA ASP A 149 8.18 -3.09 -12.95
C ASP A 149 8.05 -2.66 -11.49
N TYR A 150 7.21 -3.35 -10.69
CA TYR A 150 7.14 -3.10 -9.25
C TYR A 150 8.43 -3.53 -8.54
N GLY A 151 9.06 -4.61 -8.98
CA GLY A 151 10.35 -5.04 -8.44
C GLY A 151 11.45 -4.00 -8.70
N ALA A 152 11.53 -3.47 -9.92
CA ALA A 152 12.46 -2.40 -10.28
C ALA A 152 12.18 -1.11 -9.47
N PHE A 153 10.89 -0.73 -9.36
CA PHE A 153 10.45 0.40 -8.54
C PHE A 153 10.91 0.31 -7.07
N VAL A 154 10.81 -0.88 -6.46
CA VAL A 154 11.26 -1.11 -5.08
C VAL A 154 12.78 -1.03 -4.99
N LEU A 155 13.50 -1.67 -5.93
CA LEU A 155 14.96 -1.71 -5.92
C LEU A 155 15.57 -0.31 -5.95
N GLU A 156 15.05 0.59 -6.78
CA GLU A 156 15.50 1.99 -6.88
C GLU A 156 15.34 2.79 -5.58
N ARG A 157 14.54 2.31 -4.63
CA ARG A 157 14.20 3.06 -3.39
C ARG A 157 14.81 2.47 -2.13
N ILE A 158 15.47 1.32 -2.23
CA ILE A 158 16.13 0.65 -1.10
C ILE A 158 17.67 0.70 -1.20
N VAL A 159 18.21 1.19 -2.31
CA VAL A 159 19.67 1.34 -2.57
C VAL A 159 20.16 2.73 -2.20
#